data_5db1bed21a0622d60c0590835c82143b
#
_entry.id   5db1bed21a0622d60c0590835c82143b
#
_cell.length_a   1.000
_cell.length_b   1.000
_cell.length_c   1.000
_cell.angle_alpha   90.00
_cell.angle_beta   90.00
_cell.angle_gamma   90.00
#
_symmetry.space_group_name_H-M   'P 1'
#
loop_
_entity.id
_entity.type
_entity.pdbx_description
1 polymer ?
#
loop_
_entity_poly.entity_id
_entity_poly.type
_entity_poly.pdbx_seq_one_letter_code
_entity_poly.pdbx_strand_id
1 'polypeptide(L)'
;MTAGPTRTVDLSERRHDLRHDVPVPFASDPHAGYGVDHRQQPTGHADLGAVVKARAIQCALSRICGLCGMSLSTGPATGTTFVGSPAEADANTFAFPAMHADCADFALETYPPLGVPVLGQQLVRTEWSVVVTGGFELERPTERGAPVAFHPNAVTGRRAVTTAG
;
A
#
# COMPACT_ATOMS: atom_id res chain seq x y z
N MET A 1 -11.93 18.19 21.41
CA MET A 1 -11.66 16.80 21.04
C MET A 1 -10.16 16.56 21.00
N THR A 2 -9.70 15.71 21.85
CA THR A 2 -8.30 15.32 21.81
C THR A 2 -8.15 14.12 20.90
N ALA A 3 -7.48 14.31 19.79
CA ALA A 3 -7.01 13.16 19.04
C ALA A 3 -6.06 12.40 19.95
N GLY A 4 -6.17 11.10 20.04
CA GLY A 4 -5.15 10.28 20.66
C GLY A 4 -3.81 10.51 19.97
N PRO A 5 -2.71 10.02 20.55
CA PRO A 5 -1.41 10.21 19.91
C PRO A 5 -1.45 9.66 18.49
N THR A 6 -1.26 10.55 17.52
CA THR A 6 -1.20 10.17 16.11
C THR A 6 0.14 9.52 15.85
N ARG A 7 0.12 8.33 15.29
CA ARG A 7 1.36 7.68 14.89
C ARG A 7 2.00 8.50 13.78
N THR A 8 3.26 8.84 13.95
CA THR A 8 4.01 9.46 12.87
C THR A 8 4.35 8.41 11.82
N VAL A 9 4.08 8.72 10.56
CA VAL A 9 4.46 7.83 9.46
C VAL A 9 5.96 7.83 9.34
N ASP A 10 6.59 6.69 9.61
CA ASP A 10 8.04 6.53 9.56
C ASP A 10 8.41 5.70 8.33
N LEU A 11 9.02 6.35 7.35
CA LEU A 11 9.45 5.73 6.10
C LEU A 11 10.96 5.74 5.95
N SER A 12 11.70 5.95 7.06
CA SER A 12 13.16 6.02 7.05
C SER A 12 13.82 4.72 6.57
N GLU A 13 13.14 3.59 6.74
CA GLU A 13 13.61 2.28 6.28
C GLU A 13 13.32 2.05 4.79
N ARG A 14 12.56 2.94 4.16
CA ARG A 14 12.17 2.76 2.77
C ARG A 14 13.17 3.36 1.82
N ARG A 15 13.44 2.64 0.73
CA ARG A 15 14.23 3.14 -0.38
C ARG A 15 13.54 4.37 -0.98
N HIS A 16 14.33 5.35 -1.40
CA HIS A 16 13.81 6.56 -2.01
C HIS A 16 13.86 6.45 -3.53
N ASP A 17 12.73 6.73 -4.18
CA ASP A 17 12.69 6.80 -5.64
C ASP A 17 13.22 8.15 -6.09
N LEU A 18 14.38 8.15 -6.74
CA LEU A 18 15.05 9.39 -7.16
C LEU A 18 14.33 10.08 -8.33
N ARG A 19 13.54 9.34 -9.11
CA ARG A 19 12.79 9.93 -10.22
C ARG A 19 11.68 10.86 -9.73
N HIS A 20 10.96 10.44 -8.70
CA HIS A 20 9.78 11.13 -8.20
C HIS A 20 10.00 11.76 -6.82
N ASP A 21 11.14 11.53 -6.22
CA ASP A 21 11.52 12.08 -4.91
C ASP A 21 10.52 11.68 -3.81
N VAL A 22 10.17 10.41 -3.78
CA VAL A 22 9.26 9.84 -2.79
C VAL A 22 9.79 8.51 -2.27
N PRO A 23 9.42 8.11 -1.04
CA PRO A 23 9.77 6.77 -0.56
C PRO A 23 9.04 5.70 -1.35
N VAL A 24 9.71 4.59 -1.62
CA VAL A 24 9.10 3.46 -2.31
C VAL A 24 8.26 2.66 -1.30
N PRO A 25 6.96 2.44 -1.56
CA PRO A 25 6.15 1.62 -0.67
C PRO A 25 6.74 0.23 -0.52
N PHE A 26 6.63 -0.34 0.69
CA PHE A 26 7.16 -1.67 0.98
C PHE A 26 6.69 -2.71 -0.03
N ALA A 27 5.39 -2.71 -0.33
CA ALA A 27 4.80 -3.69 -1.24
C ALA A 27 5.23 -3.52 -2.70
N SER A 28 5.75 -2.35 -3.06
CA SER A 28 6.20 -2.04 -4.43
C SER A 28 7.70 -2.23 -4.62
N ASP A 29 8.43 -2.58 -3.56
CA ASP A 29 9.88 -2.64 -3.59
C ASP A 29 10.36 -4.09 -3.77
N PRO A 30 10.93 -4.43 -4.93
CA PRO A 30 11.46 -5.78 -5.15
C PRO A 30 12.75 -6.06 -4.38
N HIS A 31 13.43 -5.04 -3.89
CA HIS A 31 14.70 -5.20 -3.17
C HIS A 31 14.45 -5.12 -1.67
N ALA A 32 15.09 -5.98 -0.93
CA ALA A 32 14.86 -6.18 0.50
C ALA A 32 15.33 -4.99 1.37
N GLY A 33 14.91 -3.79 1.02
CA GLY A 33 15.16 -2.58 1.80
C GLY A 33 16.49 -1.90 1.54
N TYR A 34 17.31 -2.42 0.65
CA TYR A 34 18.65 -1.88 0.44
C TYR A 34 18.77 -0.86 -0.68
N GLY A 35 17.75 -0.74 -1.51
CA GLY A 35 17.81 0.22 -2.61
C GLY A 35 18.90 -0.05 -3.61
N VAL A 36 19.26 -1.31 -3.79
CA VAL A 36 20.30 -1.72 -4.76
C VAL A 36 19.74 -2.79 -5.68
N ASP A 37 20.27 -2.85 -6.90
CA ASP A 37 19.93 -3.91 -7.83
C ASP A 37 20.77 -5.17 -7.54
N HIS A 38 20.58 -6.20 -8.37
CA HIS A 38 21.29 -7.46 -8.21
C HIS A 38 22.82 -7.33 -8.34
N ARG A 39 23.31 -6.21 -8.84
CA ARG A 39 24.73 -5.88 -8.95
C ARG A 39 25.22 -5.02 -7.81
N GLN A 40 24.42 -4.84 -6.76
CA GLN A 40 24.74 -3.99 -5.63
C GLN A 40 24.84 -2.50 -6.01
N GLN A 41 24.21 -2.10 -7.10
CA GLN A 41 24.18 -0.70 -7.54
C GLN A 41 22.93 -0.03 -7.03
N PRO A 42 22.99 1.23 -6.57
CA PRO A 42 21.80 1.97 -6.17
C PRO A 42 20.82 2.08 -7.35
N THR A 43 19.55 1.84 -7.09
CA THR A 43 18.49 2.02 -8.08
C THR A 43 17.70 3.28 -7.74
N GLY A 44 17.62 4.23 -8.68
CA GLY A 44 16.88 5.46 -8.50
C GLY A 44 15.42 5.35 -8.95
N HIS A 45 15.03 4.20 -9.52
CA HIS A 45 13.72 4.02 -10.12
C HIS A 45 12.96 2.88 -9.45
N ALA A 46 11.66 3.07 -9.33
CA ALA A 46 10.76 2.05 -8.87
C ALA A 46 9.46 2.13 -9.65
N ASP A 47 8.82 0.99 -9.85
CA ASP A 47 7.46 0.94 -10.37
C ASP A 47 6.51 1.12 -9.19
N LEU A 48 6.04 2.34 -9.00
CA LEU A 48 5.20 2.68 -7.86
C LEU A 48 3.78 2.10 -7.98
N GLY A 49 3.42 1.62 -9.16
CA GLY A 49 2.16 0.91 -9.38
C GLY A 49 2.27 -0.59 -9.18
N ALA A 50 3.47 -1.12 -9.08
CA ALA A 50 3.65 -2.56 -8.92
C ALA A 50 3.36 -3.04 -7.51
N VAL A 51 2.85 -4.25 -7.41
CA VAL A 51 2.78 -5.00 -6.15
C VAL A 51 3.65 -6.22 -6.32
N VAL A 52 4.74 -6.28 -5.56
CA VAL A 52 5.65 -7.42 -5.60
C VAL A 52 5.00 -8.59 -4.87
N LYS A 53 4.79 -9.69 -5.56
CA LYS A 53 4.01 -10.82 -5.02
C LYS A 53 4.54 -11.34 -3.70
N ALA A 54 5.86 -11.50 -3.59
CA ALA A 54 6.48 -11.97 -2.34
C ALA A 54 6.24 -10.99 -1.19
N ARG A 55 6.28 -9.69 -1.46
CA ARG A 55 6.00 -8.65 -0.47
C ARG A 55 4.54 -8.66 -0.06
N ALA A 56 3.63 -8.83 -1.02
CA ALA A 56 2.20 -8.89 -0.73
C ALA A 56 1.87 -10.08 0.16
N ILE A 57 2.45 -11.23 -0.12
CA ILE A 57 2.27 -12.43 0.70
C ILE A 57 2.82 -12.19 2.11
N GLN A 58 4.01 -11.60 2.22
CA GLN A 58 4.60 -11.26 3.51
C GLN A 58 3.70 -10.31 4.29
N CYS A 59 3.15 -9.29 3.64
CA CYS A 59 2.23 -8.35 4.27
C CYS A 59 1.01 -9.06 4.84
N ALA A 60 0.48 -10.04 4.13
CA ALA A 60 -0.69 -10.78 4.57
C ALA A 60 -0.37 -11.71 5.74
N LEU A 61 0.69 -12.51 5.61
CA LEU A 61 1.00 -13.54 6.60
C LEU A 61 1.55 -12.97 7.89
N SER A 62 2.32 -11.90 7.80
CA SER A 62 2.95 -11.27 8.97
C SER A 62 2.23 -10.01 9.43
N ARG A 63 1.12 -9.65 8.81
CA ARG A 63 0.33 -8.45 9.16
C ARG A 63 1.20 -7.19 9.13
N ILE A 64 1.83 -6.93 8.00
CA ILE A 64 2.73 -5.80 7.78
C ILE A 64 2.06 -4.79 6.87
N CYS A 65 2.24 -3.50 7.19
CA CYS A 65 1.74 -2.40 6.37
C CYS A 65 2.41 -2.38 5.00
N GLY A 66 1.61 -2.28 3.94
CA GLY A 66 2.12 -2.23 2.57
C GLY A 66 2.92 -0.98 2.23
N LEU A 67 2.80 0.08 3.02
CA LEU A 67 3.56 1.31 2.82
C LEU A 67 4.86 1.31 3.62
N CYS A 68 4.77 1.27 4.95
CA CYS A 68 5.93 1.46 5.81
C CYS A 68 6.69 0.17 6.12
N GLY A 69 6.09 -0.99 5.90
CA GLY A 69 6.73 -2.27 6.18
C GLY A 69 6.75 -2.66 7.64
N MET A 70 6.07 -1.92 8.49
CA MET A 70 6.00 -2.22 9.93
C MET A 70 4.70 -2.94 10.27
N SER A 71 4.67 -3.58 11.43
CA SER A 71 3.51 -4.33 11.89
C SER A 71 2.25 -3.48 11.92
N LEU A 72 1.14 -4.03 11.44
CA LEU A 72 -0.17 -3.38 11.50
C LEU A 72 -0.71 -3.30 12.91
N SER A 73 -0.14 -4.06 13.85
CA SER A 73 -0.56 -4.00 15.26
C SER A 73 0.05 -2.85 16.03
N THR A 74 1.01 -2.10 15.44
CA THR A 74 1.59 -0.92 16.10
C THR A 74 0.68 0.28 15.89
N GLY A 75 0.58 1.11 16.90
CA GLY A 75 -0.24 2.31 16.86
C GLY A 75 -1.66 2.09 17.36
N PRO A 76 -2.52 3.12 17.27
CA PRO A 76 -3.90 3.00 17.73
C PRO A 76 -4.65 1.93 16.94
N ALA A 77 -5.55 1.24 17.62
CA ALA A 77 -6.37 0.19 17.00
C ALA A 77 -7.47 0.83 16.14
N THR A 78 -7.10 1.50 15.08
CA THR A 78 -8.02 2.21 14.20
C THR A 78 -8.49 1.38 13.02
N GLY A 79 -8.09 0.13 12.98
CA GLY A 79 -8.44 -0.75 11.89
C GLY A 79 -7.40 -0.73 10.77
N THR A 80 -7.45 -1.79 10.01
CA THR A 80 -6.61 -2.00 8.84
C THR A 80 -7.25 -1.30 7.65
N THR A 81 -6.46 -0.60 6.85
CA THR A 81 -6.99 0.28 5.80
C THR A 81 -6.51 -0.17 4.44
N PHE A 82 -7.45 -0.38 3.52
CA PHE A 82 -7.18 -0.66 2.12
C PHE A 82 -7.46 0.56 1.27
N VAL A 83 -6.62 0.78 0.27
CA VAL A 83 -6.77 1.85 -0.71
C VAL A 83 -6.79 1.23 -2.09
N GLY A 84 -7.75 1.61 -2.90
CA GLY A 84 -7.85 1.12 -4.26
C GLY A 84 -8.83 1.93 -5.08
N SER A 85 -9.15 1.41 -6.26
CA SER A 85 -10.16 2.03 -7.12
C SER A 85 -11.56 1.81 -6.58
N PRO A 86 -12.55 2.62 -6.99
CA PRO A 86 -13.94 2.34 -6.64
C PRO A 86 -14.38 0.94 -7.07
N ALA A 87 -13.91 0.46 -8.22
CA ALA A 87 -14.25 -0.89 -8.70
C ALA A 87 -13.71 -1.98 -7.78
N GLU A 88 -12.49 -1.79 -7.26
CA GLU A 88 -11.93 -2.73 -6.29
C GLU A 88 -12.75 -2.78 -5.01
N ALA A 89 -13.16 -1.63 -4.51
CA ALA A 89 -14.00 -1.56 -3.32
C ALA A 89 -15.37 -2.20 -3.55
N ASP A 90 -15.98 -1.98 -4.72
CA ASP A 90 -17.25 -2.61 -5.07
C ASP A 90 -17.13 -4.13 -5.14
N ALA A 91 -16.02 -4.63 -5.65
CA ALA A 91 -15.74 -6.07 -5.76
C ALA A 91 -15.20 -6.66 -4.46
N ASN A 92 -14.92 -5.85 -3.47
CA ASN A 92 -14.27 -6.25 -2.21
C ASN A 92 -12.95 -7.00 -2.46
N THR A 93 -12.17 -6.50 -3.41
CA THR A 93 -10.94 -7.15 -3.87
C THR A 93 -9.89 -6.09 -4.15
N PHE A 94 -8.81 -6.10 -3.37
CA PHE A 94 -7.75 -5.10 -3.47
C PHE A 94 -6.44 -5.73 -3.90
N ALA A 95 -5.72 -5.04 -4.77
CA ALA A 95 -4.40 -5.46 -5.22
C ALA A 95 -3.31 -5.05 -4.24
N PHE A 96 -3.45 -3.89 -3.61
CA PHE A 96 -2.43 -3.35 -2.71
C PHE A 96 -2.70 -3.81 -1.28
N PRO A 97 -1.66 -4.22 -0.54
CA PRO A 97 -1.85 -4.69 0.83
C PRO A 97 -2.38 -3.61 1.78
N ALA A 98 -2.95 -4.06 2.87
CA ALA A 98 -3.46 -3.18 3.92
C ALA A 98 -2.37 -2.28 4.50
N MET A 99 -2.78 -1.12 4.97
CA MET A 99 -1.89 -0.11 5.55
C MET A 99 -2.46 0.38 6.88
N HIS A 100 -1.60 1.02 7.67
CA HIS A 100 -2.09 1.86 8.77
C HIS A 100 -2.93 3.00 8.20
N ALA A 101 -3.90 3.50 8.97
CA ALA A 101 -4.77 4.58 8.51
C ALA A 101 -3.98 5.83 8.13
N ASP A 102 -2.99 6.21 8.94
CA ASP A 102 -2.13 7.37 8.65
C ASP A 102 -1.22 7.13 7.44
N CYS A 103 -0.78 5.90 7.23
CA CYS A 103 -0.02 5.53 6.04
C CYS A 103 -0.89 5.64 4.79
N ALA A 104 -2.15 5.25 4.86
CA ALA A 104 -3.09 5.38 3.76
C ALA A 104 -3.31 6.85 3.39
N ASP A 105 -3.46 7.72 4.39
CA ASP A 105 -3.60 9.16 4.16
C ASP A 105 -2.35 9.73 3.49
N PHE A 106 -1.18 9.39 4.00
CA PHE A 106 0.09 9.79 3.40
C PHE A 106 0.19 9.32 1.95
N ALA A 107 -0.18 8.08 1.69
CA ALA A 107 -0.10 7.50 0.35
C ALA A 107 -0.98 8.26 -0.64
N LEU A 108 -2.21 8.60 -0.25
CA LEU A 108 -3.13 9.33 -1.13
C LEU A 108 -2.72 10.78 -1.37
N GLU A 109 -2.00 11.38 -0.44
CA GLU A 109 -1.47 12.73 -0.61
C GLU A 109 -0.21 12.74 -1.48
N THR A 110 0.57 11.66 -1.43
CA THR A 110 1.92 11.63 -1.99
C THR A 110 2.00 11.06 -3.40
N TYR A 111 1.35 9.91 -3.64
CA TYR A 111 1.59 9.15 -4.87
C TYR A 111 0.70 9.56 -6.03
N PRO A 112 -0.62 9.72 -5.89
CA PRO A 112 -1.47 10.06 -7.04
C PRO A 112 -1.07 11.34 -7.78
N PRO A 113 -0.61 12.41 -7.10
CA PRO A 113 -0.20 13.63 -7.81
C PRO A 113 1.00 13.46 -8.73
N LEU A 114 1.72 12.34 -8.66
CA LEU A 114 2.88 12.11 -9.51
C LEU A 114 2.51 11.87 -10.98
N GLY A 115 1.23 11.58 -11.26
CA GLY A 115 0.76 11.41 -12.64
C GLY A 115 1.19 10.10 -13.29
N VAL A 116 1.57 9.11 -12.49
CA VAL A 116 1.92 7.75 -12.95
C VAL A 116 1.05 6.75 -12.19
N PRO A 117 0.90 5.51 -12.70
CA PRO A 117 0.21 4.48 -11.93
C PRO A 117 0.91 4.24 -10.58
N VAL A 118 0.12 4.17 -9.52
CA VAL A 118 0.64 4.01 -8.15
C VAL A 118 -0.26 3.07 -7.36
N LEU A 119 0.27 2.54 -6.25
CA LEU A 119 -0.51 1.79 -5.25
C LEU A 119 -1.31 0.63 -5.84
N GLY A 120 -0.65 -0.18 -6.65
CA GLY A 120 -1.26 -1.37 -7.23
C GLY A 120 -2.17 -1.12 -8.42
N GLN A 121 -2.21 0.10 -8.94
CA GLN A 121 -3.02 0.43 -10.10
C GLN A 121 -2.22 0.31 -11.38
N GLN A 122 -2.89 -0.07 -12.47
CA GLN A 122 -2.27 -0.16 -13.79
C GLN A 122 -2.43 1.14 -14.58
N LEU A 123 -3.29 2.02 -14.12
CA LEU A 123 -3.59 3.29 -14.77
C LEU A 123 -3.49 4.42 -13.74
N VAL A 124 -3.24 5.62 -14.22
CA VAL A 124 -3.32 6.82 -13.38
C VAL A 124 -4.77 7.01 -12.95
N ARG A 125 -4.99 7.25 -11.65
CA ARG A 125 -6.31 7.42 -11.09
C ARG A 125 -6.38 8.70 -10.27
N THR A 126 -7.55 9.31 -10.30
CA THR A 126 -7.88 10.46 -9.44
C THR A 126 -9.01 10.12 -8.47
N GLU A 127 -9.75 9.05 -8.72
CA GLU A 127 -10.82 8.61 -7.83
C GLU A 127 -10.40 7.34 -7.11
N TRP A 128 -10.51 7.37 -5.79
CA TRP A 128 -10.05 6.31 -4.91
C TRP A 128 -11.14 5.96 -3.90
N SER A 129 -11.09 4.73 -3.44
CA SER A 129 -11.89 4.28 -2.30
C SER A 129 -10.96 3.85 -1.17
N VAL A 130 -11.33 4.23 0.04
CA VAL A 130 -10.62 3.85 1.27
C VAL A 130 -11.57 2.97 2.07
N VAL A 131 -11.13 1.78 2.40
CA VAL A 131 -11.94 0.80 3.15
C VAL A 131 -11.22 0.46 4.44
N VAL A 132 -11.89 0.68 5.57
CA VAL A 132 -11.38 0.32 6.89
C VAL A 132 -12.02 -0.99 7.31
N THR A 133 -11.22 -1.93 7.76
CA THR A 133 -11.69 -3.27 8.11
C THR A 133 -10.99 -3.77 9.36
N GLY A 134 -11.68 -4.61 10.13
CA GLY A 134 -11.07 -5.29 11.27
C GLY A 134 -10.23 -6.49 10.89
N GLY A 135 -10.34 -6.97 9.67
CA GLY A 135 -9.57 -8.10 9.19
C GLY A 135 -9.68 -8.29 7.69
N PHE A 136 -8.90 -9.21 7.17
CA PHE A 136 -8.91 -9.51 5.73
C PHE A 136 -8.39 -10.92 5.48
N GLU A 137 -8.69 -11.41 4.29
CA GLU A 137 -8.20 -12.69 3.79
C GLU A 137 -7.34 -12.48 2.55
N LEU A 138 -6.31 -13.31 2.40
CA LEU A 138 -5.48 -13.34 1.22
C LEU A 138 -5.98 -14.43 0.28
N GLU A 139 -6.20 -14.05 -0.96
CA GLU A 139 -6.47 -15.02 -2.01
C GLU A 139 -5.19 -15.22 -2.83
N ARG A 140 -4.71 -16.48 -2.86
CA ARG A 140 -3.59 -16.86 -3.71
C ARG A 140 -4.15 -17.52 -4.96
N PRO A 141 -3.90 -16.97 -6.15
CA PRO A 141 -4.39 -17.59 -7.37
C PRO A 141 -3.66 -18.91 -7.61
N THR A 142 -4.35 -19.83 -8.27
CA THR A 142 -3.77 -21.12 -8.65
C THR A 142 -2.92 -21.01 -9.91
N GLU A 143 -3.13 -19.97 -10.70
CA GLU A 143 -2.37 -19.74 -11.92
C GLU A 143 -1.03 -19.10 -11.62
N ARG A 144 0.03 -19.65 -12.24
CA ARG A 144 1.37 -19.12 -12.10
C ARG A 144 1.44 -17.70 -12.70
N GLY A 145 2.02 -16.78 -11.96
CA GLY A 145 2.16 -15.39 -12.40
C GLY A 145 0.96 -14.51 -12.17
N ALA A 146 -0.19 -15.06 -11.77
CA ALA A 146 -1.34 -14.24 -11.42
C ALA A 146 -1.10 -13.52 -10.08
N PRO A 147 -1.59 -12.29 -9.91
CA PRO A 147 -1.40 -11.54 -8.66
C PRO A 147 -2.24 -12.12 -7.53
N VAL A 148 -1.79 -11.89 -6.32
CA VAL A 148 -2.60 -12.16 -5.13
C VAL A 148 -3.65 -11.07 -4.98
N ALA A 149 -4.71 -11.36 -4.23
CA ALA A 149 -5.76 -10.40 -3.93
C ALA A 149 -6.07 -10.39 -2.45
N PHE A 150 -6.52 -9.26 -1.96
CA PHE A 150 -6.89 -9.07 -0.55
C PHE A 150 -8.39 -8.81 -0.47
N HIS A 151 -9.06 -9.50 0.45
CA HIS A 151 -10.50 -9.37 0.66
C HIS A 151 -10.78 -8.94 2.10
N PRO A 152 -11.15 -7.66 2.33
CA PRO A 152 -11.61 -7.24 3.65
C PRO A 152 -12.80 -8.09 4.08
N ASN A 153 -12.82 -8.51 5.35
CA ASN A 153 -13.87 -9.39 5.86
C ASN A 153 -14.56 -8.89 7.13
N ALA A 154 -14.25 -7.68 7.55
CA ALA A 154 -14.88 -7.05 8.72
C ALA A 154 -14.93 -5.55 8.53
N VAL A 155 -15.49 -5.11 7.41
CA VAL A 155 -15.49 -3.70 7.00
C VAL A 155 -16.28 -2.87 8.00
N THR A 156 -15.66 -1.81 8.49
CA THR A 156 -16.27 -0.85 9.42
C THR A 156 -16.50 0.52 8.79
N GLY A 157 -15.90 0.79 7.64
CA GLY A 157 -16.10 2.06 6.96
C GLY A 157 -15.56 2.05 5.54
N ARG A 158 -16.15 2.92 4.73
CA ARG A 158 -15.71 3.15 3.35
C ARG A 158 -15.92 4.63 3.04
N ARG A 159 -14.94 5.24 2.38
CA ARG A 159 -15.07 6.61 1.90
C ARG A 159 -14.44 6.76 0.52
N ALA A 160 -14.95 7.72 -0.24
CA ALA A 160 -14.39 8.10 -1.52
C ALA A 160 -13.41 9.24 -1.34
N VAL A 161 -12.31 9.21 -2.10
CA VAL A 161 -11.30 10.26 -2.09
C VAL A 161 -10.98 10.64 -3.53
N THR A 162 -10.98 11.94 -3.81
CA THR A 162 -10.54 12.47 -5.10
C THR A 162 -9.18 13.12 -4.90
N THR A 163 -8.22 12.78 -5.75
CA THR A 163 -6.85 13.28 -5.65
C THR A 163 -6.49 14.08 -6.87
N ALA A 164 -5.45 14.93 -6.74
CA ALA A 164 -4.85 15.59 -7.89
C ALA A 164 -4.17 14.53 -8.76
N GLY A 165 -4.29 14.69 -10.05
CA GLY A 165 -3.71 13.74 -11.02
C GLY A 165 -2.73 14.39 -11.94
#